data_35ed0a8e42d162642039f6d63a422a7d
#
_entry.id   35ed0a8e42d162642039f6d63a422a7d
#
_cell.length_a   1.000
_cell.length_b   1.000
_cell.length_c   1.000
_cell.angle_alpha   90.00
_cell.angle_beta   90.00
_cell.angle_gamma   90.00
#
_symmetry.space_group_name_H-M   'P 1'
#
loop_
_entity.id
_entity.type
_entity.pdbx_description
1 polymer ?
#
loop_
_entity_poly.entity_id
_entity_poly.type
_entity_poly.pdbx_seq_one_letter_code
_entity_poly.pdbx_strand_id
1 'polypeptide(L)'
;MICDFLFNIGYNALDNLQEYFWGFMKFNFDDLMKSNAWPFVEAKRIYDLIGGVAPQKGYILFETGYGPSGLPHIGTFAEVTRTTMVREAFRQICDIPTKLICFSDDMDGLRKVPSNIPNQEMIIPHIGKPLTSIPDPFGEKESFGHYMNAKLRSFLDRFGFEYSFYSATECYKAGMFDHMMLKTIDKYDEIMNLMIPTFREDRQKTYSPFMPLCHETGVILQVSIEKVSKENGSVFYRNQRNELVETKVTGGNCKLQWKPDFGMRWATLDVDYEMYGKDHLPNGEIYSSICKILGGKAPVQFFYELFLDEDGSKISKSKGNSISVDEWLHYAPLESIALFMYQSPSKAKRLYFDVIPKAVDEYLAFNNKYHEEEDASKKLINPVFHIHAGNVPKINTYGISFSLLLNLAAVCNPEDKSVLWGFITQYSPQSNPQNAPYLDHMIGYAINYYNDFVKKTKKYMIANDNHKNLLNQIKKMLITSSPDISAEEIQNQIYTIGMDAGYENLRDFFKELYEILLGSPQGPRLGSFIKLYGIEETIKLIDCKSI
;
A
#
# COMPACT_ATOMS: atom_id res chain seq x y z
N MET A 1 -5.77 -21.81 8.95
CA MET A 1 -5.56 -20.38 9.30
C MET A 1 -6.08 -19.40 8.25
N ILE A 2 -6.32 -19.81 7.00
CA ILE A 2 -7.11 -18.99 6.04
C ILE A 2 -8.61 -19.10 6.34
N CYS A 3 -9.07 -20.12 7.04
CA CYS A 3 -10.48 -20.34 7.39
C CYS A 3 -11.04 -19.39 8.47
N ASP A 4 -10.20 -18.85 9.34
CA ASP A 4 -10.71 -18.01 10.46
C ASP A 4 -11.04 -16.56 10.05
N PHE A 5 -10.50 -16.11 8.91
CA PHE A 5 -10.80 -14.75 8.38
C PHE A 5 -12.17 -14.69 7.68
N LEU A 6 -12.65 -15.81 7.15
CA LEU A 6 -13.99 -15.91 6.54
C LEU A 6 -15.10 -16.06 7.58
N PHE A 7 -14.79 -16.39 8.84
CA PHE A 7 -15.79 -16.58 9.90
C PHE A 7 -16.39 -15.29 10.46
N ASN A 8 -15.77 -14.13 10.21
CA ASN A 8 -16.33 -12.83 10.62
C ASN A 8 -17.22 -12.15 9.57
N ILE A 9 -17.35 -12.75 8.40
CA ILE A 9 -18.32 -12.36 7.38
C ILE A 9 -19.31 -13.52 7.32
N GLY A 10 -20.44 -13.40 7.99
CA GLY A 10 -21.49 -14.39 8.23
C GLY A 10 -21.89 -15.26 7.03
N TYR A 11 -21.04 -16.15 6.59
CA TYR A 11 -21.34 -17.21 5.64
C TYR A 11 -21.43 -18.56 6.35
N ASN A 12 -22.59 -19.19 6.28
CA ASN A 12 -22.80 -20.59 6.65
C ASN A 12 -21.97 -21.48 5.70
N ALA A 13 -20.80 -21.92 6.17
CA ALA A 13 -19.73 -22.53 5.36
C ALA A 13 -19.81 -24.08 5.28
N LEU A 14 -20.90 -24.74 5.65
CA LEU A 14 -20.94 -26.21 5.68
C LEU A 14 -21.45 -26.90 4.40
N ASP A 15 -22.14 -26.21 3.53
CA ASP A 15 -22.64 -26.80 2.28
C ASP A 15 -21.77 -26.55 1.02
N ASN A 16 -20.73 -25.71 1.12
CA ASN A 16 -19.91 -25.32 -0.04
C ASN A 16 -18.49 -25.91 -0.06
N LEU A 17 -18.12 -26.77 0.86
CA LEU A 17 -16.76 -27.37 0.88
C LEU A 17 -16.45 -28.29 -0.33
N GLN A 18 -17.46 -28.78 -1.05
CA GLN A 18 -17.25 -29.54 -2.26
C GLN A 18 -17.06 -28.67 -3.52
N GLU A 19 -17.62 -27.49 -3.59
CA GLU A 19 -17.38 -26.54 -4.70
C GLU A 19 -16.04 -25.80 -4.58
N TYR A 20 -15.50 -25.65 -3.36
CA TYR A 20 -14.20 -25.00 -3.14
C TYR A 20 -13.00 -25.80 -3.68
N PHE A 21 -13.12 -27.10 -3.89
CA PHE A 21 -12.05 -27.95 -4.43
C PHE A 21 -12.00 -28.04 -5.96
N TRP A 22 -12.97 -27.50 -6.71
CA TRP A 22 -13.09 -27.69 -8.15
C TRP A 22 -12.96 -26.40 -9.01
N GLY A 23 -12.60 -25.27 -8.42
CA GLY A 23 -12.57 -23.95 -9.09
C GLY A 23 -11.18 -23.42 -9.48
N PHE A 24 -10.10 -24.12 -9.24
CA PHE A 24 -8.79 -23.67 -9.69
C PHE A 24 -8.65 -23.82 -11.21
N MET A 25 -8.78 -22.71 -11.93
CA MET A 25 -8.26 -22.65 -13.30
C MET A 25 -6.73 -22.81 -13.19
N LYS A 26 -6.20 -24.04 -13.34
CA LYS A 26 -4.76 -24.26 -13.44
C LYS A 26 -4.30 -23.66 -14.76
N PHE A 27 -3.66 -22.50 -14.68
CA PHE A 27 -2.91 -21.97 -15.81
C PHE A 27 -1.76 -22.91 -16.12
N ASN A 28 -1.49 -23.14 -17.40
CA ASN A 28 -0.34 -23.97 -17.77
C ASN A 28 0.96 -23.19 -17.54
N PHE A 29 2.07 -23.89 -17.35
CA PHE A 29 3.38 -23.31 -17.11
C PHE A 29 3.80 -22.32 -18.21
N ASP A 30 3.50 -22.63 -19.47
CA ASP A 30 3.85 -21.77 -20.60
C ASP A 30 3.12 -20.42 -20.58
N ASP A 31 1.85 -20.39 -20.18
CA ASP A 31 1.08 -19.15 -20.04
C ASP A 31 1.64 -18.27 -18.90
N LEU A 32 1.98 -18.90 -17.78
CA LEU A 32 2.61 -18.20 -16.64
C LEU A 32 3.96 -17.59 -17.04
N MET A 33 4.79 -18.37 -17.76
CA MET A 33 6.11 -17.93 -18.21
C MET A 33 6.06 -16.87 -19.33
N LYS A 34 4.97 -16.80 -20.08
CA LYS A 34 4.75 -15.75 -21.11
C LYS A 34 4.09 -14.49 -20.56
N SER A 35 3.51 -14.53 -19.36
CA SER A 35 2.82 -13.38 -18.79
C SER A 35 3.76 -12.18 -18.62
N ASN A 36 3.28 -11.00 -19.03
CA ASN A 36 3.98 -9.71 -18.88
C ASN A 36 3.54 -8.91 -17.65
N ALA A 37 2.66 -9.48 -16.79
CA ALA A 37 2.34 -8.85 -15.52
C ALA A 37 3.62 -8.76 -14.68
N TRP A 38 3.87 -7.59 -14.11
CA TRP A 38 5.14 -7.33 -13.41
C TRP A 38 5.43 -8.32 -12.25
N PRO A 39 4.44 -8.86 -11.48
CA PRO A 39 4.75 -9.87 -10.48
C PRO A 39 5.30 -11.17 -11.10
N PHE A 40 4.76 -11.58 -12.26
CA PHE A 40 5.30 -12.73 -12.98
C PHE A 40 6.67 -12.46 -13.60
N VAL A 41 6.92 -11.23 -14.08
CA VAL A 41 8.25 -10.85 -14.58
C VAL A 41 9.29 -10.98 -13.49
N GLU A 42 9.01 -10.49 -12.27
CA GLU A 42 9.91 -10.62 -11.14
C GLU A 42 10.04 -12.07 -10.64
N ALA A 43 8.94 -12.81 -10.58
CA ALA A 43 8.96 -14.23 -10.20
C ALA A 43 9.82 -15.08 -11.18
N LYS A 44 9.77 -14.79 -12.47
CA LYS A 44 10.64 -15.43 -13.48
C LYS A 44 12.11 -15.13 -13.26
N ARG A 45 12.47 -13.91 -12.90
CA ARG A 45 13.86 -13.55 -12.57
C ARG A 45 14.41 -14.40 -11.41
N ILE A 46 13.57 -14.67 -10.41
CA ILE A 46 13.94 -15.56 -9.30
C ILE A 46 14.09 -16.99 -9.80
N TYR A 47 13.10 -17.48 -10.56
CA TYR A 47 13.11 -18.83 -11.13
C TYR A 47 14.35 -19.10 -11.98
N ASP A 48 14.71 -18.16 -12.86
CA ASP A 48 15.90 -18.25 -13.73
C ASP A 48 17.19 -18.21 -12.92
N LEU A 49 17.26 -17.37 -11.86
CA LEU A 49 18.44 -17.27 -10.99
C LEU A 49 18.77 -18.59 -10.27
N ILE A 50 17.74 -19.35 -9.90
CA ILE A 50 17.89 -20.65 -9.22
C ILE A 50 17.93 -21.83 -10.21
N GLY A 51 17.74 -21.58 -11.51
CA GLY A 51 17.68 -22.61 -12.54
C GLY A 51 16.48 -23.56 -12.37
N GLY A 52 15.39 -23.09 -11.77
CA GLY A 52 14.18 -23.90 -11.51
C GLY A 52 14.36 -24.99 -10.44
N VAL A 53 15.47 -24.98 -9.70
CA VAL A 53 15.79 -26.00 -8.67
C VAL A 53 15.81 -25.36 -7.29
N ALA A 54 15.24 -26.04 -6.29
CA ALA A 54 15.23 -25.54 -4.93
C ALA A 54 16.67 -25.32 -4.41
N PRO A 55 16.99 -24.16 -3.81
CA PRO A 55 18.28 -23.92 -3.19
C PRO A 55 18.51 -24.87 -2.01
N GLN A 56 19.77 -25.02 -1.56
CA GLN A 56 20.14 -25.96 -0.49
C GLN A 56 19.33 -25.77 0.79
N LYS A 57 18.87 -24.54 1.10
CA LYS A 57 18.01 -24.23 2.26
C LYS A 57 16.57 -24.72 2.10
N GLY A 58 16.18 -25.24 0.92
CA GLY A 58 14.88 -25.85 0.63
C GLY A 58 13.72 -24.88 0.40
N TYR A 59 13.96 -23.58 0.35
CA TYR A 59 12.91 -22.58 0.13
C TYR A 59 13.50 -21.28 -0.49
N ILE A 60 12.63 -20.46 -1.05
CA ILE A 60 12.97 -19.09 -1.51
C ILE A 60 12.61 -18.10 -0.41
N LEU A 61 13.54 -17.22 -0.08
CA LEU A 61 13.37 -16.19 0.94
C LEU A 61 13.15 -14.82 0.31
N PHE A 62 11.99 -14.26 0.58
CA PHE A 62 11.63 -12.87 0.28
C PHE A 62 11.86 -12.02 1.53
N GLU A 63 12.43 -10.85 1.38
CA GLU A 63 12.63 -9.89 2.47
C GLU A 63 11.98 -8.54 2.12
N THR A 64 11.45 -7.88 3.16
CA THR A 64 11.00 -6.48 3.13
C THR A 64 11.58 -5.76 4.33
N GLY A 65 12.00 -4.51 4.16
CA GLY A 65 12.58 -3.68 5.22
C GLY A 65 11.59 -2.68 5.82
N TYR A 66 11.71 -2.43 7.11
CA TYR A 66 10.90 -1.44 7.82
C TYR A 66 11.73 -0.65 8.83
N GLY A 67 11.82 0.66 8.65
CA GLY A 67 12.41 1.56 9.64
C GLY A 67 11.35 2.13 10.61
N PRO A 68 11.25 1.66 11.88
CA PRO A 68 10.19 2.06 12.82
C PRO A 68 10.45 3.40 13.50
N SER A 69 11.01 4.37 12.80
CA SER A 69 11.30 5.72 13.33
C SER A 69 10.09 6.66 13.39
N GLY A 70 8.89 6.15 13.12
CA GLY A 70 7.61 6.85 13.16
C GLY A 70 6.48 5.89 12.81
N LEU A 71 5.23 6.37 12.86
CA LEU A 71 4.06 5.55 12.55
C LEU A 71 4.19 4.88 11.17
N PRO A 72 3.79 3.60 11.03
CA PRO A 72 3.74 2.93 9.74
C PRO A 72 2.86 3.72 8.78
N HIS A 73 3.32 3.89 7.56
CA HIS A 73 2.56 4.57 6.52
C HIS A 73 2.30 3.64 5.34
N ILE A 74 1.47 4.08 4.44
CA ILE A 74 1.05 3.34 3.26
C ILE A 74 2.23 2.86 2.38
N GLY A 75 3.38 3.53 2.41
CA GLY A 75 4.59 3.10 1.70
C GLY A 75 5.17 1.79 2.23
N THR A 76 5.16 1.60 3.55
CA THR A 76 5.60 0.33 4.19
C THR A 76 4.65 -0.81 3.81
N PHE A 77 3.35 -0.54 3.85
CA PHE A 77 2.33 -1.49 3.38
C PHE A 77 2.54 -1.86 1.89
N ALA A 78 2.85 -0.87 1.05
CA ALA A 78 3.08 -1.09 -0.37
C ALA A 78 4.20 -2.10 -0.66
N GLU A 79 5.27 -2.06 0.13
CA GLU A 79 6.41 -2.97 -0.02
C GLU A 79 6.02 -4.41 0.26
N VAL A 80 5.38 -4.66 1.41
CA VAL A 80 4.92 -6.00 1.79
C VAL A 80 3.87 -6.53 0.79
N THR A 81 2.90 -5.69 0.40
CA THR A 81 1.86 -6.05 -0.57
C THR A 81 2.45 -6.46 -1.91
N ARG A 82 3.36 -5.66 -2.45
CA ARG A 82 4.01 -5.94 -3.75
C ARG A 82 4.90 -7.18 -3.70
N THR A 83 5.67 -7.34 -2.62
CA THR A 83 6.52 -8.52 -2.42
C THR A 83 5.67 -9.78 -2.30
N THR A 84 4.52 -9.70 -1.61
CA THR A 84 3.55 -10.81 -1.55
C THR A 84 3.02 -11.15 -2.95
N MET A 85 2.69 -10.17 -3.80
CA MET A 85 2.25 -10.44 -5.18
C MET A 85 3.32 -11.16 -6.02
N VAL A 86 4.60 -10.82 -5.86
CA VAL A 86 5.72 -11.53 -6.51
C VAL A 86 5.85 -12.95 -5.97
N ARG A 87 5.76 -13.10 -4.65
CA ARG A 87 5.81 -14.42 -3.99
C ARG A 87 4.69 -15.33 -4.45
N GLU A 88 3.47 -14.82 -4.55
CA GLU A 88 2.32 -15.62 -5.03
C GLU A 88 2.45 -15.95 -6.52
N ALA A 89 2.97 -15.03 -7.35
CA ALA A 89 3.29 -15.31 -8.74
C ALA A 89 4.36 -16.41 -8.85
N PHE A 90 5.38 -16.40 -7.98
CA PHE A 90 6.39 -17.44 -7.94
C PHE A 90 5.80 -18.82 -7.55
N ARG A 91 4.91 -18.85 -6.56
CA ARG A 91 4.18 -20.07 -6.15
C ARG A 91 3.30 -20.65 -7.27
N GLN A 92 2.83 -19.82 -8.21
CA GLN A 92 2.10 -20.29 -9.39
C GLN A 92 3.05 -20.94 -10.43
N ILE A 93 4.32 -20.48 -10.52
CA ILE A 93 5.30 -20.99 -11.47
C ILE A 93 5.86 -22.33 -11.01
N CYS A 94 6.13 -22.54 -9.71
CA CYS A 94 6.74 -23.75 -9.19
C CYS A 94 6.38 -24.02 -7.72
N ASP A 95 6.50 -25.29 -7.31
CA ASP A 95 6.14 -25.78 -5.98
C ASP A 95 7.26 -25.60 -4.93
N ILE A 96 8.31 -24.84 -5.21
CA ILE A 96 9.37 -24.57 -4.24
C ILE A 96 8.79 -23.76 -3.08
N PRO A 97 8.95 -24.22 -1.83
CA PRO A 97 8.47 -23.49 -0.65
C PRO A 97 9.00 -22.06 -0.59
N THR A 98 8.21 -21.14 -0.09
CA THR A 98 8.57 -19.73 0.04
C THR A 98 8.40 -19.22 1.46
N LYS A 99 9.25 -18.29 1.89
CA LYS A 99 9.10 -17.54 3.14
C LYS A 99 9.18 -16.05 2.85
N LEU A 100 8.46 -15.25 3.63
CA LEU A 100 8.55 -13.80 3.61
C LEU A 100 8.97 -13.32 4.99
N ILE A 101 10.04 -12.53 5.05
CA ILE A 101 10.47 -11.83 6.28
C ILE A 101 10.10 -10.36 6.14
N CYS A 102 9.46 -9.83 7.19
CA CYS A 102 9.35 -8.40 7.42
C CYS A 102 10.39 -8.01 8.48
N PHE A 103 11.48 -7.39 8.05
CA PHE A 103 12.61 -7.04 8.89
C PHE A 103 12.49 -5.60 9.40
N SER A 104 12.48 -5.43 10.72
CA SER A 104 12.42 -4.12 11.37
C SER A 104 13.79 -3.64 11.79
N ASP A 105 14.23 -2.48 11.29
CA ASP A 105 15.49 -1.82 11.68
C ASP A 105 15.36 -1.09 13.03
N ASP A 106 14.74 -1.74 14.02
CA ASP A 106 14.42 -1.17 15.33
C ASP A 106 15.62 -0.98 16.27
N MET A 107 16.79 -1.50 15.88
CA MET A 107 18.07 -1.19 16.53
C MET A 107 18.68 0.13 16.04
N ASP A 108 18.09 0.81 15.06
CA ASP A 108 18.56 2.12 14.63
C ASP A 108 18.40 3.18 15.71
N GLY A 109 19.40 4.07 15.81
CA GLY A 109 19.31 5.22 16.70
C GLY A 109 18.31 6.26 16.19
N LEU A 110 17.40 6.73 17.06
CA LEU A 110 16.46 7.78 16.71
C LEU A 110 17.20 9.08 16.35
N ARG A 111 17.02 9.57 15.13
CA ARG A 111 17.69 10.79 14.65
C ARG A 111 16.93 12.06 14.97
N LYS A 112 15.60 11.98 15.00
CA LYS A 112 14.69 13.11 15.19
C LYS A 112 13.38 12.60 15.76
N VAL A 113 12.79 13.34 16.69
CA VAL A 113 11.45 13.05 17.21
C VAL A 113 10.41 13.32 16.13
N PRO A 114 9.53 12.34 15.81
CA PRO A 114 8.42 12.57 14.87
C PRO A 114 7.46 13.62 15.39
N SER A 115 6.92 14.45 14.48
CA SER A 115 5.98 15.52 14.86
C SER A 115 4.54 15.03 15.14
N ASN A 116 4.21 13.81 14.70
CA ASN A 116 2.86 13.24 14.75
C ASN A 116 2.69 12.17 15.85
N ILE A 117 3.46 12.27 16.93
CA ILE A 117 3.34 11.40 18.12
C ILE A 117 3.02 12.23 19.36
N PRO A 118 2.35 11.67 20.36
CA PRO A 118 2.14 12.34 21.65
C PRO A 118 3.43 12.40 22.48
N ASN A 119 3.42 13.17 23.56
CA ASN A 119 4.46 13.18 24.60
C ASN A 119 5.89 13.31 24.04
N GLN A 120 6.11 14.15 23.01
CA GLN A 120 7.39 14.29 22.32
C GLN A 120 8.56 14.63 23.24
N GLU A 121 8.31 15.41 24.28
CA GLU A 121 9.30 15.84 25.28
C GLU A 121 9.93 14.64 26.00
N MET A 122 9.17 13.56 26.22
CA MET A 122 9.66 12.32 26.81
C MET A 122 10.73 11.64 25.93
N ILE A 123 10.66 11.83 24.60
CA ILE A 123 11.54 11.19 23.63
C ILE A 123 12.86 11.94 23.43
N ILE A 124 12.85 13.28 23.58
CA ILE A 124 14.01 14.16 23.30
C ILE A 124 15.29 13.68 24.00
N PRO A 125 15.29 13.30 25.31
CA PRO A 125 16.50 12.83 26.01
C PRO A 125 17.06 11.51 25.48
N HIS A 126 16.31 10.81 24.63
CA HIS A 126 16.66 9.49 24.12
C HIS A 126 17.11 9.50 22.65
N ILE A 127 17.31 10.67 22.05
CA ILE A 127 17.83 10.79 20.68
C ILE A 127 19.19 10.05 20.58
N GLY A 128 19.35 9.26 19.53
CA GLY A 128 20.52 8.42 19.27
C GLY A 128 20.47 7.03 19.88
N LYS A 129 19.55 6.73 20.79
CA LYS A 129 19.35 5.38 21.32
C LYS A 129 18.61 4.49 20.34
N PRO A 130 18.82 3.15 20.39
CA PRO A 130 17.98 2.19 19.66
C PRO A 130 16.50 2.46 19.91
N LEU A 131 15.65 2.32 18.89
CA LEU A 131 14.21 2.59 19.00
C LEU A 131 13.54 1.70 20.06
N THR A 132 14.06 0.48 20.27
CA THR A 132 13.63 -0.45 21.32
C THR A 132 14.10 -0.07 22.73
N SER A 133 14.97 0.93 22.87
CA SER A 133 15.46 1.44 24.16
C SER A 133 14.87 2.81 24.51
N ILE A 134 13.92 3.29 23.75
CA ILE A 134 13.23 4.58 23.93
C ILE A 134 11.89 4.32 24.58
N PRO A 135 11.48 5.04 25.64
CA PRO A 135 10.15 4.89 26.23
C PRO A 135 9.02 5.07 25.20
N ASP A 136 7.94 4.32 25.34
CA ASP A 136 6.77 4.44 24.48
C ASP A 136 5.97 5.71 24.81
N PRO A 137 5.86 6.69 23.88
CA PRO A 137 5.10 7.91 24.12
C PRO A 137 3.58 7.70 24.17
N PHE A 138 3.10 6.54 23.76
CA PHE A 138 1.68 6.16 23.83
C PHE A 138 1.33 5.42 25.11
N GLY A 139 2.32 4.88 25.83
CA GLY A 139 2.13 4.16 27.10
C GLY A 139 1.49 2.76 26.95
N GLU A 140 1.53 2.17 25.75
CA GLU A 140 0.89 0.88 25.45
C GLU A 140 1.88 -0.29 25.38
N LYS A 141 3.16 -0.02 25.13
CA LYS A 141 4.20 -1.04 24.90
C LYS A 141 5.47 -0.74 25.69
N GLU A 142 6.38 -1.70 25.71
CA GLU A 142 7.66 -1.59 26.44
C GLU A 142 8.54 -0.45 25.93
N SER A 143 8.48 -0.16 24.63
CA SER A 143 9.24 0.91 24.02
C SER A 143 8.58 1.48 22.76
N PHE A 144 9.11 2.61 22.31
CA PHE A 144 8.74 3.23 21.03
C PHE A 144 8.88 2.25 19.84
N GLY A 145 10.00 1.52 19.76
CA GLY A 145 10.21 0.51 18.72
C GLY A 145 9.18 -0.61 18.78
N HIS A 146 8.87 -1.13 19.97
CA HIS A 146 7.85 -2.17 20.15
C HIS A 146 6.45 -1.68 19.77
N TYR A 147 6.10 -0.42 20.08
CA TYR A 147 4.84 0.16 19.67
C TYR A 147 4.72 0.25 18.14
N MET A 148 5.74 0.78 17.47
CA MET A 148 5.74 0.92 16.01
C MET A 148 5.71 -0.44 15.31
N ASN A 149 6.46 -1.43 15.82
CA ASN A 149 6.44 -2.80 15.33
C ASN A 149 5.05 -3.45 15.50
N ALA A 150 4.39 -3.22 16.64
CA ALA A 150 3.04 -3.74 16.90
C ALA A 150 2.01 -3.12 15.96
N LYS A 151 2.10 -1.82 15.67
CA LYS A 151 1.23 -1.16 14.68
C LYS A 151 1.42 -1.71 13.28
N LEU A 152 2.67 -1.93 12.85
CA LEU A 152 2.96 -2.55 11.55
C LEU A 152 2.34 -3.96 11.47
N ARG A 153 2.62 -4.81 12.46
CA ARG A 153 2.09 -6.18 12.49
C ARG A 153 0.57 -6.20 12.48
N SER A 154 -0.07 -5.34 13.27
CA SER A 154 -1.54 -5.27 13.35
C SER A 154 -2.20 -5.03 12.00
N PHE A 155 -1.64 -4.16 11.15
CA PHE A 155 -2.25 -3.98 9.84
C PHE A 155 -1.83 -5.06 8.82
N LEU A 156 -0.61 -5.60 8.89
CA LEU A 156 -0.22 -6.74 8.06
C LEU A 156 -1.09 -7.96 8.34
N ASP A 157 -1.37 -8.23 9.61
CA ASP A 157 -2.24 -9.33 10.05
C ASP A 157 -3.70 -9.12 9.56
N ARG A 158 -4.20 -7.88 9.59
CA ARG A 158 -5.53 -7.53 9.06
C ARG A 158 -5.67 -7.84 7.57
N PHE A 159 -4.58 -7.72 6.81
CA PHE A 159 -4.55 -8.08 5.39
C PHE A 159 -4.30 -9.57 5.16
N GLY A 160 -4.10 -10.37 6.21
CA GLY A 160 -3.89 -11.80 6.12
C GLY A 160 -2.56 -12.20 5.47
N PHE A 161 -1.55 -11.33 5.47
CA PHE A 161 -0.24 -11.66 4.94
C PHE A 161 0.43 -12.77 5.76
N GLU A 162 1.00 -13.74 5.06
CA GLU A 162 1.82 -14.78 5.66
C GLU A 162 3.28 -14.32 5.68
N TYR A 163 3.78 -13.93 6.84
CA TYR A 163 5.15 -13.42 7.04
C TYR A 163 5.73 -13.84 8.38
N SER A 164 7.06 -13.78 8.48
CA SER A 164 7.79 -13.83 9.76
C SER A 164 8.32 -12.45 10.09
N PHE A 165 8.07 -11.97 11.30
CA PHE A 165 8.57 -10.67 11.73
C PHE A 165 9.93 -10.82 12.44
N TYR A 166 10.92 -10.04 12.01
CA TYR A 166 12.27 -10.01 12.59
C TYR A 166 12.60 -8.62 13.11
N SER A 167 13.03 -8.55 14.38
CA SER A 167 13.55 -7.35 15.02
C SER A 167 15.08 -7.32 14.87
N ALA A 168 15.64 -6.25 14.35
CA ALA A 168 17.10 -6.07 14.30
C ALA A 168 17.70 -6.16 15.70
N THR A 169 17.09 -5.51 16.70
CA THR A 169 17.54 -5.56 18.11
C THR A 169 17.62 -6.99 18.63
N GLU A 170 16.57 -7.80 18.39
CA GLU A 170 16.56 -9.20 18.82
C GLU A 170 17.60 -10.03 18.07
N CYS A 171 17.69 -9.87 16.73
CA CYS A 171 18.64 -10.59 15.90
C CYS A 171 20.09 -10.32 16.31
N TYR A 172 20.46 -9.06 16.55
CA TYR A 172 21.80 -8.68 17.00
C TYR A 172 22.09 -9.20 18.41
N LYS A 173 21.14 -9.04 19.36
CA LYS A 173 21.32 -9.50 20.75
C LYS A 173 21.37 -11.01 20.88
N ALA A 174 20.61 -11.74 20.07
CA ALA A 174 20.62 -13.19 20.03
C ALA A 174 21.85 -13.78 19.33
N GLY A 175 22.74 -12.95 18.77
CA GLY A 175 23.94 -13.39 18.09
C GLY A 175 23.71 -13.94 16.68
N MET A 176 22.53 -13.72 16.08
CA MET A 176 22.21 -14.18 14.72
C MET A 176 23.22 -13.65 13.70
N PHE A 177 23.70 -12.44 13.88
CA PHE A 177 24.68 -11.77 13.01
C PHE A 177 26.12 -11.91 13.47
N ASP A 178 26.41 -12.51 14.64
CA ASP A 178 27.75 -12.52 15.25
C ASP A 178 28.83 -13.06 14.31
N HIS A 179 28.52 -14.17 13.60
CA HIS A 179 29.49 -14.73 12.63
C HIS A 179 29.83 -13.74 11.52
N MET A 180 28.83 -13.04 10.97
CA MET A 180 29.05 -12.06 9.90
C MET A 180 29.63 -10.75 10.42
N MET A 181 29.37 -10.38 11.67
CA MET A 181 30.04 -9.26 12.34
C MET A 181 31.53 -9.51 12.49
N LEU A 182 31.93 -10.71 12.92
CA LEU A 182 33.33 -11.12 12.97
C LEU A 182 33.96 -11.16 11.57
N LYS A 183 33.25 -11.68 10.57
CA LYS A 183 33.71 -11.70 9.19
C LYS A 183 33.87 -10.28 8.62
N THR A 184 33.04 -9.32 9.07
CA THR A 184 33.16 -7.90 8.71
C THR A 184 34.46 -7.31 9.27
N ILE A 185 34.92 -7.73 10.46
CA ILE A 185 36.26 -7.39 10.98
C ILE A 185 37.36 -7.97 10.08
N ASP A 186 37.24 -9.24 9.69
CA ASP A 186 38.23 -9.87 8.80
C ASP A 186 38.34 -9.18 7.46
N LYS A 187 37.23 -8.70 6.94
CA LYS A 187 37.05 -8.02 5.65
C LYS A 187 37.01 -6.49 5.76
N TYR A 188 37.44 -5.94 6.90
CA TYR A 188 37.31 -4.50 7.19
C TYR A 188 37.90 -3.63 6.08
N ASP A 189 39.14 -3.90 5.65
CA ASP A 189 39.83 -3.11 4.63
C ASP A 189 39.12 -3.20 3.26
N GLU A 190 38.64 -4.38 2.89
CA GLU A 190 37.90 -4.57 1.63
C GLU A 190 36.58 -3.76 1.63
N ILE A 191 35.84 -3.77 2.75
CA ILE A 191 34.61 -2.99 2.92
C ILE A 191 34.94 -1.50 2.96
N MET A 192 35.98 -1.08 3.67
CA MET A 192 36.39 0.33 3.70
C MET A 192 36.76 0.84 2.31
N ASN A 193 37.54 0.09 1.54
CA ASN A 193 37.93 0.45 0.17
C ASN A 193 36.72 0.60 -0.76
N LEU A 194 35.68 -0.21 -0.57
CA LEU A 194 34.42 -0.08 -1.30
C LEU A 194 33.62 1.16 -0.88
N MET A 195 33.59 1.44 0.43
CA MET A 195 32.70 2.46 1.00
C MET A 195 33.26 3.88 0.92
N ILE A 196 34.55 4.07 1.18
CA ILE A 196 35.20 5.40 1.28
C ILE A 196 34.97 6.26 0.03
N PRO A 197 35.13 5.75 -1.23
CA PRO A 197 34.92 6.56 -2.42
C PRO A 197 33.48 7.08 -2.60
N THR A 198 32.52 6.51 -1.87
CA THR A 198 31.10 6.92 -1.95
C THR A 198 30.76 8.14 -1.10
N PHE A 199 31.70 8.64 -0.30
CA PHE A 199 31.49 9.75 0.63
C PHE A 199 32.27 11.01 0.24
N ARG A 200 31.80 12.16 0.74
CA ARG A 200 32.55 13.43 0.71
C ARG A 200 33.75 13.35 1.65
N GLU A 201 34.80 14.13 1.39
CA GLU A 201 36.08 14.11 2.11
C GLU A 201 35.97 14.14 3.65
N ASP A 202 35.11 15.01 4.18
CA ASP A 202 34.90 15.11 5.63
C ASP A 202 34.35 13.81 6.23
N ARG A 203 33.45 13.14 5.50
CA ARG A 203 32.86 11.88 5.95
C ARG A 203 33.81 10.71 5.76
N GLN A 204 34.68 10.73 4.75
CA GLN A 204 35.71 9.71 4.55
C GLN A 204 36.60 9.55 5.78
N LYS A 205 37.00 10.66 6.43
CA LYS A 205 37.84 10.68 7.62
C LYS A 205 37.17 10.11 8.87
N THR A 206 35.87 10.12 8.93
CA THR A 206 35.08 9.73 10.12
C THR A 206 34.25 8.47 9.90
N TYR A 207 34.28 7.90 8.71
CA TYR A 207 33.48 6.73 8.38
C TYR A 207 34.05 5.46 9.01
N SER A 208 33.18 4.62 9.54
CA SER A 208 33.42 3.21 9.85
C SER A 208 32.16 2.42 9.53
N PRO A 209 32.24 1.14 9.09
CA PRO A 209 31.07 0.28 8.96
C PRO A 209 30.43 -0.04 10.31
N PHE A 210 31.21 -0.01 11.40
CA PHE A 210 30.74 -0.32 12.75
C PHE A 210 30.18 0.89 13.48
N MET A 211 29.12 0.67 14.23
CA MET A 211 28.44 1.64 15.11
C MET A 211 28.32 1.04 16.51
N PRO A 212 29.30 1.29 17.39
CA PRO A 212 29.27 0.80 18.77
C PRO A 212 28.07 1.36 19.55
N LEU A 213 27.51 0.54 20.44
CA LEU A 213 26.56 0.97 21.46
C LEU A 213 27.34 1.49 22.68
N CYS A 214 27.13 2.74 23.05
CA CYS A 214 27.75 3.33 24.22
C CYS A 214 27.16 2.71 25.50
N HIS A 215 27.97 2.03 26.30
CA HIS A 215 27.53 1.39 27.55
C HIS A 215 27.05 2.40 28.60
N GLU A 216 27.61 3.63 28.63
CA GLU A 216 27.23 4.66 29.59
C GLU A 216 25.87 5.33 29.25
N THR A 217 25.63 5.63 27.97
CA THR A 217 24.49 6.42 27.53
C THR A 217 23.40 5.63 26.80
N GLY A 218 23.74 4.42 26.33
CA GLY A 218 22.87 3.61 25.47
C GLY A 218 22.71 4.16 24.05
N VAL A 219 23.53 5.12 23.63
CA VAL A 219 23.46 5.74 22.28
C VAL A 219 24.25 4.92 21.28
N ILE A 220 23.75 4.78 20.06
CA ILE A 220 24.47 4.23 18.92
C ILE A 220 25.44 5.28 18.39
N LEU A 221 26.74 4.98 18.45
CA LEU A 221 27.79 5.93 18.14
C LEU A 221 28.18 5.89 16.65
N GLN A 222 28.27 7.06 16.03
CA GLN A 222 28.88 7.23 14.72
C GLN A 222 30.29 7.83 14.90
N VAL A 223 31.25 6.97 15.21
CA VAL A 223 32.65 7.35 15.52
C VAL A 223 33.62 6.70 14.56
N SER A 224 34.79 7.32 14.39
CA SER A 224 35.91 6.70 13.70
C SER A 224 36.43 5.53 14.51
N ILE A 225 36.71 4.42 13.85
CA ILE A 225 37.38 3.27 14.46
C ILE A 225 38.90 3.42 14.25
N GLU A 226 39.65 3.50 15.34
CA GLU A 226 41.11 3.63 15.28
C GLU A 226 41.79 2.30 15.00
N LYS A 227 41.22 1.20 15.50
CA LYS A 227 41.78 -0.14 15.37
C LYS A 227 40.68 -1.20 15.39
N VAL A 228 40.83 -2.23 14.59
CA VAL A 228 40.07 -3.47 14.66
C VAL A 228 40.93 -4.59 15.22
N SER A 229 40.40 -5.43 16.10
CA SER A 229 41.09 -6.62 16.64
C SER A 229 40.38 -7.87 16.12
N LYS A 230 41.06 -8.58 15.22
CA LYS A 230 40.54 -9.87 14.70
C LYS A 230 40.56 -10.94 15.80
N GLU A 231 41.59 -10.91 16.66
CA GLU A 231 41.73 -11.88 17.76
C GLU A 231 40.59 -11.76 18.77
N ASN A 232 40.26 -10.52 19.16
CA ASN A 232 39.26 -10.26 20.19
C ASN A 232 37.82 -10.09 19.62
N GLY A 233 37.65 -9.98 18.31
CA GLY A 233 36.35 -9.65 17.70
C GLY A 233 35.84 -8.29 18.17
N SER A 234 36.72 -7.28 18.23
CA SER A 234 36.41 -5.97 18.81
C SER A 234 36.91 -4.80 17.95
N VAL A 235 36.36 -3.64 18.21
CA VAL A 235 36.75 -2.35 17.62
C VAL A 235 37.13 -1.36 18.72
N PHE A 236 38.06 -0.47 18.39
CA PHE A 236 38.58 0.55 19.32
C PHE A 236 38.23 1.94 18.76
N TYR A 237 37.68 2.79 19.60
CA TYR A 237 37.31 4.16 19.27
C TYR A 237 37.53 5.09 20.47
N ARG A 238 37.57 6.42 20.23
CA ARG A 238 37.60 7.40 21.32
C ARG A 238 36.21 7.87 21.70
N ASN A 239 35.95 7.85 23.01
CA ASN A 239 34.74 8.43 23.57
C ASN A 239 34.83 9.98 23.64
N GLN A 240 33.79 10.63 24.13
CA GLN A 240 33.73 12.10 24.26
C GLN A 240 34.82 12.67 25.20
N ARG A 241 35.36 11.86 26.12
CA ARG A 241 36.45 12.22 27.02
C ARG A 241 37.83 11.94 26.42
N ASN A 242 37.89 11.59 25.12
CA ASN A 242 39.12 11.20 24.41
C ASN A 242 39.79 9.93 24.96
N GLU A 243 39.07 9.10 25.71
CA GLU A 243 39.52 7.82 26.21
C GLU A 243 39.35 6.73 25.15
N LEU A 244 40.34 5.84 25.03
CA LEU A 244 40.25 4.70 24.11
C LEU A 244 39.34 3.63 24.71
N VAL A 245 38.25 3.31 23.99
CA VAL A 245 37.25 2.31 24.40
C VAL A 245 37.33 1.11 23.46
N GLU A 246 37.37 -0.10 24.02
CA GLU A 246 37.22 -1.35 23.28
C GLU A 246 35.78 -1.85 23.38
N THR A 247 35.17 -2.22 22.24
CA THR A 247 33.82 -2.78 22.19
C THR A 247 33.80 -4.01 21.31
N LYS A 248 33.23 -5.12 21.82
CA LYS A 248 32.93 -6.33 21.03
C LYS A 248 31.95 -6.00 19.93
N VAL A 249 32.11 -6.58 18.74
CA VAL A 249 31.17 -6.38 17.65
C VAL A 249 29.98 -7.34 17.74
N THR A 250 30.03 -8.32 18.63
CA THR A 250 29.02 -9.39 18.80
C THR A 250 28.02 -9.09 19.93
N GLY A 251 26.95 -9.88 20.02
CA GLY A 251 25.97 -9.84 21.10
C GLY A 251 25.19 -8.52 21.20
N GLY A 252 25.05 -7.78 20.12
CA GLY A 252 24.33 -6.50 20.09
C GLY A 252 25.06 -5.31 20.68
N ASN A 253 26.37 -5.45 21.05
CA ASN A 253 27.18 -4.33 21.53
C ASN A 253 27.59 -3.36 20.40
N CYS A 254 27.45 -3.78 19.16
CA CYS A 254 27.75 -3.02 17.98
C CYS A 254 26.75 -3.40 16.87
N LYS A 255 26.36 -2.44 16.04
CA LYS A 255 25.65 -2.71 14.80
C LYS A 255 26.42 -2.19 13.60
N LEU A 256 26.04 -2.58 12.39
CA LEU A 256 26.59 -1.99 11.17
C LEU A 256 25.81 -0.72 10.76
N GLN A 257 26.50 0.15 10.03
CA GLN A 257 25.84 1.21 9.28
C GLN A 257 24.95 0.59 8.20
N TRP A 258 23.86 1.29 7.82
CA TRP A 258 22.80 0.76 6.98
C TRP A 258 23.26 0.11 5.66
N LYS A 259 24.31 0.65 4.95
CA LYS A 259 24.78 0.03 3.70
C LYS A 259 25.49 -1.32 3.95
N PRO A 260 26.48 -1.42 4.86
CA PRO A 260 27.04 -2.71 5.26
C PRO A 260 26.02 -3.65 5.88
N ASP A 261 25.05 -3.13 6.64
CA ASP A 261 24.00 -3.93 7.27
C ASP A 261 23.11 -4.66 6.24
N PHE A 262 22.70 -3.97 5.16
CA PHE A 262 21.99 -4.61 4.06
C PHE A 262 22.73 -5.80 3.46
N GLY A 263 24.01 -5.60 3.09
CA GLY A 263 24.80 -6.68 2.50
C GLY A 263 25.08 -7.82 3.48
N MET A 264 25.32 -7.50 4.76
CA MET A 264 25.52 -8.48 5.82
C MET A 264 24.23 -9.30 6.06
N ARG A 265 23.10 -8.65 6.12
CA ARG A 265 21.79 -9.27 6.32
C ARG A 265 21.46 -10.25 5.18
N TRP A 266 21.67 -9.84 3.93
CA TRP A 266 21.51 -10.72 2.79
C TRP A 266 22.41 -11.96 2.84
N ALA A 267 23.68 -11.77 3.25
CA ALA A 267 24.63 -12.88 3.39
C ALA A 267 24.29 -13.82 4.56
N THR A 268 23.73 -13.27 5.66
CA THR A 268 23.36 -14.07 6.84
C THR A 268 22.10 -14.87 6.63
N LEU A 269 21.06 -14.23 6.08
CA LEU A 269 19.72 -14.81 5.93
C LEU A 269 19.59 -15.60 4.62
N ASP A 270 20.57 -15.47 3.71
CA ASP A 270 20.53 -16.05 2.36
C ASP A 270 19.26 -15.63 1.60
N VAL A 271 19.06 -14.30 1.50
CA VAL A 271 17.88 -13.70 0.86
C VAL A 271 17.94 -13.92 -0.65
N ASP A 272 16.83 -14.35 -1.27
CA ASP A 272 16.72 -14.56 -2.72
C ASP A 272 16.08 -13.39 -3.45
N TYR A 273 15.21 -12.64 -2.77
CA TYR A 273 14.50 -11.48 -3.36
C TYR A 273 14.28 -10.39 -2.33
N GLU A 274 14.61 -9.15 -2.68
CA GLU A 274 14.25 -7.97 -1.90
C GLU A 274 13.75 -6.83 -2.79
N MET A 275 12.66 -6.20 -2.34
CA MET A 275 12.08 -5.02 -2.95
C MET A 275 12.29 -3.81 -2.02
N TYR A 276 12.73 -2.68 -2.58
CA TYR A 276 12.98 -1.47 -1.80
C TYR A 276 12.66 -0.19 -2.59
N GLY A 277 12.52 0.92 -1.88
CA GLY A 277 12.25 2.23 -2.47
C GLY A 277 13.40 2.76 -3.32
N LYS A 278 13.10 3.58 -4.32
CA LYS A 278 14.06 4.21 -5.24
C LYS A 278 15.21 4.93 -4.53
N ASP A 279 15.02 5.39 -3.30
CA ASP A 279 16.07 6.03 -2.50
C ASP A 279 17.30 5.11 -2.30
N HIS A 280 17.10 3.80 -2.35
CA HIS A 280 18.15 2.79 -2.22
C HIS A 280 18.83 2.45 -3.56
N LEU A 281 18.22 2.80 -4.71
CA LEU A 281 18.72 2.43 -6.04
C LEU A 281 20.21 2.74 -6.26
N PRO A 282 20.74 3.92 -5.86
CA PRO A 282 22.17 4.24 -6.07
C PRO A 282 23.12 3.35 -5.26
N ASN A 283 22.58 2.58 -4.31
CA ASN A 283 23.36 1.78 -3.37
C ASN A 283 23.22 0.27 -3.57
N GLY A 284 22.34 -0.19 -4.47
CA GLY A 284 22.06 -1.62 -4.68
C GLY A 284 23.31 -2.44 -5.06
N GLU A 285 24.22 -1.87 -5.88
CA GLU A 285 25.50 -2.49 -6.21
C GLU A 285 26.45 -2.56 -4.99
N ILE A 286 26.40 -1.56 -4.12
CA ILE A 286 27.20 -1.54 -2.88
C ILE A 286 26.74 -2.65 -1.94
N TYR A 287 25.43 -2.79 -1.76
CA TYR A 287 24.86 -3.88 -0.94
C TYR A 287 25.26 -5.25 -1.48
N SER A 288 25.14 -5.43 -2.81
CA SER A 288 25.52 -6.67 -3.50
C SER A 288 27.01 -6.97 -3.35
N SER A 289 27.87 -5.97 -3.42
CA SER A 289 29.31 -6.11 -3.28
C SER A 289 29.68 -6.50 -1.84
N ILE A 290 29.08 -5.86 -0.85
CA ILE A 290 29.28 -6.21 0.57
C ILE A 290 28.80 -7.63 0.86
N CYS A 291 27.62 -8.02 0.36
CA CYS A 291 27.11 -9.38 0.48
C CYS A 291 28.13 -10.40 -0.08
N LYS A 292 28.71 -10.14 -1.25
CA LYS A 292 29.74 -11.00 -1.88
C LYS A 292 31.06 -11.02 -1.08
N ILE A 293 31.54 -9.88 -0.60
CA ILE A 293 32.74 -9.79 0.25
C ILE A 293 32.54 -10.66 1.49
N LEU A 294 31.33 -10.67 2.05
CA LEU A 294 30.95 -11.51 3.18
C LEU A 294 30.60 -12.96 2.80
N GLY A 295 30.80 -13.33 1.51
CA GLY A 295 30.64 -14.71 1.02
C GLY A 295 29.19 -15.14 0.80
N GLY A 296 28.26 -14.20 0.78
CA GLY A 296 26.86 -14.45 0.41
C GLY A 296 26.60 -14.29 -1.09
N LYS A 297 25.38 -14.59 -1.51
CA LYS A 297 24.85 -14.35 -2.85
C LYS A 297 23.85 -13.20 -2.77
N ALA A 298 24.03 -12.17 -3.59
CA ALA A 298 23.10 -11.05 -3.64
C ALA A 298 21.73 -11.50 -4.20
N PRO A 299 20.62 -11.03 -3.63
CA PRO A 299 19.29 -11.38 -4.10
C PRO A 299 18.93 -10.73 -5.45
N VAL A 300 17.86 -11.20 -6.06
CA VAL A 300 17.15 -10.44 -7.11
C VAL A 300 16.58 -9.20 -6.45
N GLN A 301 16.87 -8.03 -7.02
CA GLN A 301 16.47 -6.74 -6.48
C GLN A 301 15.44 -6.07 -7.39
N PHE A 302 14.42 -5.48 -6.78
CA PHE A 302 13.46 -4.61 -7.46
C PHE A 302 13.35 -3.29 -6.70
N PHE A 303 13.31 -2.17 -7.40
CA PHE A 303 13.04 -0.88 -6.79
C PHE A 303 11.69 -0.32 -7.26
N TYR A 304 10.97 0.30 -6.35
CA TYR A 304 9.72 0.98 -6.64
C TYR A 304 9.85 2.49 -6.42
N GLU A 305 9.04 3.24 -7.17
CA GLU A 305 8.95 4.69 -7.03
C GLU A 305 8.19 5.09 -5.77
N LEU A 306 8.50 6.28 -5.29
CA LEU A 306 7.91 6.84 -4.08
C LEU A 306 6.52 7.43 -4.37
N PHE A 307 5.71 7.52 -3.32
CA PHE A 307 4.47 8.27 -3.36
C PHE A 307 4.73 9.76 -3.14
N LEU A 308 3.93 10.57 -3.85
CA LEU A 308 3.93 12.01 -3.75
C LEU A 308 2.61 12.45 -3.12
N ASP A 309 2.61 13.57 -2.40
CA ASP A 309 1.38 14.21 -1.92
C ASP A 309 0.62 14.90 -3.07
N GLU A 310 -0.48 15.59 -2.73
CA GLU A 310 -1.32 16.30 -3.69
C GLU A 310 -0.53 17.35 -4.49
N ASP A 311 0.43 18.02 -3.85
CA ASP A 311 1.27 19.05 -4.46
C ASP A 311 2.43 18.46 -5.29
N GLY A 312 2.62 17.15 -5.27
CA GLY A 312 3.73 16.48 -5.93
C GLY A 312 5.03 16.46 -5.13
N SER A 313 4.98 16.79 -3.84
CA SER A 313 6.11 16.65 -2.93
C SER A 313 6.21 15.23 -2.41
N LYS A 314 7.44 14.81 -2.02
CA LYS A 314 7.66 13.48 -1.43
C LYS A 314 6.89 13.34 -0.12
N ILE A 315 6.11 12.28 0.00
CA ILE A 315 5.50 11.87 1.26
C ILE A 315 6.60 11.42 2.24
N SER A 316 6.54 11.91 3.48
CA SER A 316 7.49 11.50 4.52
C SER A 316 6.83 11.37 5.89
N LYS A 317 7.28 10.38 6.67
CA LYS A 317 6.83 10.13 8.06
C LYS A 317 6.92 11.37 8.94
N SER A 318 7.97 12.17 8.76
CA SER A 318 8.22 13.36 9.59
C SER A 318 7.35 14.58 9.27
N LYS A 319 6.73 14.61 8.08
CA LYS A 319 5.83 15.70 7.66
C LYS A 319 4.37 15.44 7.99
N GLY A 320 3.97 14.18 8.23
CA GLY A 320 2.59 13.80 8.47
C GLY A 320 1.64 14.06 7.29
N ASN A 321 2.19 14.16 6.06
CA ASN A 321 1.44 14.46 4.83
C ASN A 321 1.07 13.19 4.04
N SER A 322 0.93 12.05 4.71
CA SER A 322 0.57 10.78 4.09
C SER A 322 -0.75 10.26 4.61
N ILE A 323 -1.54 9.68 3.74
CA ILE A 323 -2.69 8.87 4.16
C ILE A 323 -2.16 7.60 4.84
N SER A 324 -2.67 7.27 6.00
CA SER A 324 -2.44 6.00 6.65
C SER A 324 -3.29 4.89 6.01
N VAL A 325 -2.94 3.64 6.28
CA VAL A 325 -3.76 2.50 5.85
C VAL A 325 -5.14 2.54 6.51
N ASP A 326 -5.21 2.89 7.80
CA ASP A 326 -6.47 2.97 8.53
C ASP A 326 -7.40 4.08 7.98
N GLU A 327 -6.84 5.24 7.61
CA GLU A 327 -7.61 6.30 6.95
C GLU A 327 -8.15 5.85 5.59
N TRP A 328 -7.35 5.13 4.78
CA TRP A 328 -7.86 4.58 3.52
C TRP A 328 -9.02 3.61 3.76
N LEU A 329 -8.86 2.66 4.70
CA LEU A 329 -9.86 1.65 5.02
C LEU A 329 -11.13 2.22 5.68
N HIS A 330 -11.10 3.44 6.17
CA HIS A 330 -12.29 4.15 6.63
C HIS A 330 -13.21 4.56 5.47
N TYR A 331 -12.66 4.74 4.27
CA TYR A 331 -13.39 5.23 3.08
C TYR A 331 -13.48 4.23 1.92
N ALA A 332 -12.78 3.10 2.00
CA ALA A 332 -12.71 2.18 0.88
C ALA A 332 -12.33 0.76 1.31
N PRO A 333 -12.69 -0.25 0.52
CA PRO A 333 -12.33 -1.64 0.79
C PRO A 333 -10.84 -1.88 0.53
N LEU A 334 -10.35 -2.94 1.17
CA LEU A 334 -8.97 -3.43 1.14
C LEU A 334 -8.43 -3.63 -0.29
N GLU A 335 -9.23 -4.18 -1.17
CA GLU A 335 -8.84 -4.50 -2.53
C GLU A 335 -8.50 -3.25 -3.34
N SER A 336 -9.12 -2.12 -3.02
CA SER A 336 -8.87 -0.85 -3.69
C SER A 336 -7.46 -0.30 -3.40
N ILE A 337 -6.97 -0.41 -2.15
CA ILE A 337 -5.59 -0.05 -1.83
C ILE A 337 -4.59 -1.04 -2.44
N ALA A 338 -4.91 -2.34 -2.45
CA ALA A 338 -4.08 -3.35 -3.08
C ALA A 338 -3.95 -3.11 -4.60
N LEU A 339 -5.05 -2.72 -5.28
CA LEU A 339 -5.01 -2.28 -6.68
C LEU A 339 -4.11 -1.05 -6.86
N PHE A 340 -4.27 -0.05 -6.01
CA PHE A 340 -3.44 1.15 -6.07
C PHE A 340 -1.95 0.80 -5.89
N MET A 341 -1.61 -0.18 -5.04
CA MET A 341 -0.23 -0.66 -4.88
C MET A 341 0.27 -1.43 -6.11
N TYR A 342 -0.58 -2.25 -6.72
CA TYR A 342 -0.23 -3.02 -7.92
C TYR A 342 0.12 -2.12 -9.11
N GLN A 343 -0.65 -1.06 -9.33
CA GLN A 343 -0.53 -0.22 -10.51
C GLN A 343 0.81 0.52 -10.58
N SER A 344 1.54 0.34 -11.70
CA SER A 344 2.75 1.10 -12.05
C SER A 344 3.76 1.28 -10.91
N PRO A 345 4.32 0.21 -10.32
CA PRO A 345 5.23 0.32 -9.18
C PRO A 345 6.49 1.15 -9.48
N SER A 346 6.93 1.18 -10.74
CA SER A 346 8.11 1.93 -11.19
C SER A 346 7.83 3.40 -11.57
N LYS A 347 6.62 3.91 -11.31
CA LYS A 347 6.25 5.32 -11.57
C LYS A 347 5.80 6.00 -10.29
N ALA A 348 6.28 7.22 -10.06
CA ALA A 348 5.80 8.03 -8.96
C ALA A 348 4.29 8.31 -9.12
N LYS A 349 3.55 8.16 -8.02
CA LYS A 349 2.10 8.37 -7.99
C LYS A 349 1.74 9.33 -6.87
N ARG A 350 0.77 10.20 -7.16
CA ARG A 350 0.17 11.04 -6.12
C ARG A 350 -0.79 10.23 -5.27
N LEU A 351 -0.70 10.40 -3.96
CA LEU A 351 -1.49 9.71 -2.96
C LEU A 351 -2.16 10.76 -2.06
N TYR A 352 -3.43 11.00 -2.28
CA TYR A 352 -4.29 11.90 -1.55
C TYR A 352 -5.74 11.36 -1.57
N PHE A 353 -6.63 11.93 -0.78
CA PHE A 353 -7.95 11.32 -0.57
C PHE A 353 -8.78 11.16 -1.85
N ASP A 354 -8.67 12.08 -2.81
CA ASP A 354 -9.48 12.03 -4.05
C ASP A 354 -9.11 10.87 -4.99
N VAL A 355 -7.98 10.16 -4.76
CA VAL A 355 -7.67 8.95 -5.53
C VAL A 355 -8.49 7.74 -5.07
N ILE A 356 -9.06 7.77 -3.85
CA ILE A 356 -9.74 6.63 -3.23
C ILE A 356 -10.99 6.22 -4.01
N PRO A 357 -11.95 7.13 -4.32
CA PRO A 357 -13.15 6.76 -5.08
C PRO A 357 -12.82 6.12 -6.43
N LYS A 358 -11.82 6.66 -7.13
CA LYS A 358 -11.37 6.14 -8.41
C LYS A 358 -10.76 4.74 -8.27
N ALA A 359 -9.95 4.50 -7.23
CA ALA A 359 -9.35 3.19 -6.98
C ALA A 359 -10.41 2.10 -6.72
N VAL A 360 -11.51 2.44 -6.04
CA VAL A 360 -12.64 1.51 -5.82
C VAL A 360 -13.32 1.19 -7.15
N ASP A 361 -13.66 2.20 -7.96
CA ASP A 361 -14.33 1.98 -9.24
C ASP A 361 -13.45 1.22 -10.24
N GLU A 362 -12.15 1.50 -10.28
CA GLU A 362 -11.19 0.77 -11.11
C GLU A 362 -11.09 -0.70 -10.67
N TYR A 363 -11.07 -0.97 -9.36
CA TYR A 363 -11.06 -2.35 -8.86
C TYR A 363 -12.32 -3.12 -9.30
N LEU A 364 -13.49 -2.54 -9.16
CA LEU A 364 -14.74 -3.15 -9.62
C LEU A 364 -14.75 -3.42 -11.13
N ALA A 365 -14.24 -2.47 -11.92
CA ALA A 365 -14.13 -2.64 -13.37
C ALA A 365 -13.18 -3.78 -13.75
N PHE A 366 -12.01 -3.91 -13.08
CA PHE A 366 -11.09 -5.02 -13.29
C PHE A 366 -11.67 -6.36 -12.82
N ASN A 367 -12.42 -6.37 -11.71
CA ASN A 367 -13.09 -7.58 -11.22
C ASN A 367 -14.15 -8.08 -12.23
N ASN A 368 -15.02 -7.21 -12.71
CA ASN A 368 -16.01 -7.56 -13.72
C ASN A 368 -15.33 -8.09 -15.00
N LYS A 369 -14.35 -7.35 -15.52
CA LYS A 369 -13.60 -7.76 -16.71
C LYS A 369 -12.92 -9.12 -16.54
N TYR A 370 -12.39 -9.44 -15.36
CA TYR A 370 -11.77 -10.74 -15.08
C TYR A 370 -12.75 -11.90 -15.23
N HIS A 371 -13.97 -11.72 -14.75
CA HIS A 371 -15.02 -12.75 -14.82
C HIS A 371 -15.65 -12.90 -16.22
N GLU A 372 -15.64 -11.83 -17.03
CA GLU A 372 -16.12 -11.83 -18.41
C GLU A 372 -15.07 -12.35 -19.40
N GLU A 373 -13.79 -12.30 -19.04
CA GLU A 373 -12.68 -12.72 -19.91
C GLU A 373 -12.56 -14.25 -19.96
N GLU A 374 -12.41 -14.79 -21.16
CA GLU A 374 -12.19 -16.24 -21.39
C GLU A 374 -10.71 -16.55 -21.66
N ASP A 375 -9.95 -15.59 -22.17
CA ASP A 375 -8.54 -15.75 -22.51
C ASP A 375 -7.68 -15.80 -21.23
N ALA A 376 -7.05 -16.97 -21.00
CA ALA A 376 -6.18 -17.20 -19.85
C ALA A 376 -5.04 -16.16 -19.75
N SER A 377 -4.44 -15.77 -20.87
CA SER A 377 -3.33 -14.81 -20.90
C SER A 377 -3.78 -13.43 -20.44
N LYS A 378 -4.99 -13.00 -20.79
CA LYS A 378 -5.58 -11.74 -20.34
C LYS A 378 -6.00 -11.77 -18.87
N LYS A 379 -6.43 -12.93 -18.35
CA LYS A 379 -6.68 -13.09 -16.91
C LYS A 379 -5.40 -12.93 -16.09
N LEU A 380 -4.28 -13.50 -16.56
CA LEU A 380 -2.98 -13.41 -15.89
C LEU A 380 -2.40 -11.98 -15.82
N ILE A 381 -2.77 -11.10 -16.75
CA ILE A 381 -2.33 -9.70 -16.70
C ILE A 381 -3.32 -8.78 -15.97
N ASN A 382 -4.49 -9.29 -15.61
CA ASN A 382 -5.47 -8.51 -14.88
C ASN A 382 -5.01 -8.30 -13.42
N PRO A 383 -5.00 -7.05 -12.91
CA PRO A 383 -4.58 -6.74 -11.54
C PRO A 383 -5.24 -7.57 -10.46
N VAL A 384 -6.54 -7.86 -10.59
CA VAL A 384 -7.29 -8.58 -9.54
C VAL A 384 -6.81 -10.02 -9.35
N PHE A 385 -6.24 -10.64 -10.41
CA PHE A 385 -5.57 -11.94 -10.28
C PHE A 385 -4.46 -11.91 -9.22
N HIS A 386 -3.60 -10.88 -9.26
CA HIS A 386 -2.47 -10.74 -8.36
C HIS A 386 -2.88 -10.28 -6.96
N ILE A 387 -3.93 -9.47 -6.86
CA ILE A 387 -4.49 -9.03 -5.56
C ILE A 387 -5.03 -10.23 -4.78
N HIS A 388 -5.65 -11.18 -5.47
CA HIS A 388 -6.31 -12.34 -4.87
C HIS A 388 -5.53 -13.66 -5.04
N ALA A 389 -4.27 -13.59 -5.48
CA ALA A 389 -3.43 -14.77 -5.72
C ALA A 389 -4.13 -15.84 -6.60
N GLY A 390 -4.91 -15.39 -7.58
CA GLY A 390 -5.69 -16.23 -8.50
C GLY A 390 -7.11 -16.56 -8.02
N ASN A 391 -7.45 -16.38 -6.75
CA ASN A 391 -8.76 -16.66 -6.16
C ASN A 391 -9.68 -15.43 -6.20
N VAL A 392 -10.02 -14.96 -7.40
CA VAL A 392 -10.76 -13.71 -7.60
C VAL A 392 -12.24 -13.89 -7.23
N PRO A 393 -12.75 -13.19 -6.20
CA PRO A 393 -14.15 -13.29 -5.81
C PRO A 393 -15.05 -12.65 -6.88
N LYS A 394 -16.21 -13.25 -7.11
CA LYS A 394 -17.23 -12.63 -7.95
C LYS A 394 -18.01 -11.62 -7.13
N ILE A 395 -17.89 -10.33 -7.47
CA ILE A 395 -18.57 -9.24 -6.79
C ILE A 395 -19.77 -8.81 -7.62
N ASN A 396 -20.92 -8.74 -6.97
CA ASN A 396 -22.12 -8.19 -7.58
C ASN A 396 -22.51 -6.88 -6.91
N THR A 397 -22.40 -5.78 -7.64
CA THR A 397 -22.84 -4.45 -7.21
C THR A 397 -24.11 -4.00 -7.96
N TYR A 398 -24.75 -4.87 -8.73
CA TYR A 398 -25.90 -4.54 -9.56
C TYR A 398 -25.65 -3.35 -10.50
N GLY A 399 -24.42 -3.19 -10.97
CA GLY A 399 -24.01 -2.08 -11.83
C GLY A 399 -23.81 -0.74 -11.11
N ILE A 400 -23.86 -0.73 -9.78
CA ILE A 400 -23.68 0.48 -8.97
C ILE A 400 -22.20 0.68 -8.69
N SER A 401 -21.65 1.80 -9.17
CA SER A 401 -20.26 2.21 -8.90
C SER A 401 -20.17 2.99 -7.59
N PHE A 402 -18.95 3.11 -7.06
CA PHE A 402 -18.70 3.92 -5.86
C PHE A 402 -18.95 5.41 -6.10
N SER A 403 -18.55 5.91 -7.27
CA SER A 403 -18.86 7.28 -7.70
C SER A 403 -20.36 7.54 -7.77
N LEU A 404 -21.16 6.54 -8.19
CA LEU A 404 -22.61 6.65 -8.22
C LEU A 404 -23.19 6.75 -6.80
N LEU A 405 -22.68 5.94 -5.86
CA LEU A 405 -23.07 6.03 -4.43
C LEU A 405 -22.73 7.38 -3.81
N LEU A 406 -21.54 7.93 -4.10
CA LEU A 406 -21.14 9.25 -3.61
C LEU A 406 -22.09 10.35 -4.10
N ASN A 407 -22.50 10.28 -5.36
CA ASN A 407 -23.43 11.26 -5.91
C ASN A 407 -24.84 11.10 -5.36
N LEU A 408 -25.29 9.85 -5.15
CA LEU A 408 -26.55 9.59 -4.46
C LEU A 408 -26.50 10.14 -3.02
N ALA A 409 -25.43 9.87 -2.27
CA ALA A 409 -25.22 10.45 -0.94
C ALA A 409 -25.20 11.98 -0.98
N ALA A 410 -24.61 12.56 -2.03
CA ALA A 410 -24.57 14.01 -2.20
C ALA A 410 -25.97 14.63 -2.36
N VAL A 411 -26.91 13.96 -2.99
CA VAL A 411 -28.28 14.46 -3.14
C VAL A 411 -29.13 14.18 -1.91
N CYS A 412 -29.07 12.95 -1.40
CA CYS A 412 -29.92 12.49 -0.30
C CYS A 412 -29.49 12.97 1.07
N ASN A 413 -28.20 13.38 1.23
CA ASN A 413 -27.61 13.72 2.52
C ASN A 413 -27.93 12.66 3.61
N PRO A 414 -27.54 11.39 3.40
CA PRO A 414 -28.01 10.26 4.19
C PRO A 414 -27.46 10.33 5.62
N GLU A 415 -28.32 10.01 6.60
CA GLU A 415 -27.91 9.84 8.01
C GLU A 415 -27.32 8.44 8.24
N ASP A 416 -27.87 7.44 7.53
CA ASP A 416 -27.44 6.06 7.58
C ASP A 416 -27.61 5.33 6.23
N LYS A 417 -27.23 4.05 6.18
CA LYS A 417 -27.28 3.22 4.97
C LYS A 417 -28.70 3.01 4.44
N SER A 418 -29.74 3.04 5.30
CA SER A 418 -31.12 2.73 4.91
C SER A 418 -31.66 3.71 3.88
N VAL A 419 -31.24 4.98 3.95
CA VAL A 419 -31.61 6.02 2.99
C VAL A 419 -31.14 5.64 1.58
N LEU A 420 -29.88 5.24 1.42
CA LEU A 420 -29.34 4.85 0.11
C LEU A 420 -29.92 3.53 -0.35
N TRP A 421 -30.13 2.57 0.54
CA TRP A 421 -30.78 1.31 0.23
C TRP A 421 -32.23 1.51 -0.29
N GLY A 422 -32.95 2.51 0.19
CA GLY A 422 -34.28 2.86 -0.33
C GLY A 422 -34.27 3.09 -1.85
N PHE A 423 -33.31 3.86 -2.36
CA PHE A 423 -33.13 4.09 -3.81
C PHE A 423 -32.60 2.86 -4.54
N ILE A 424 -31.61 2.17 -3.97
CA ILE A 424 -30.99 0.99 -4.56
C ILE A 424 -32.02 -0.13 -4.76
N THR A 425 -32.89 -0.37 -3.78
CA THR A 425 -33.94 -1.41 -3.86
C THR A 425 -35.00 -1.06 -4.91
N GLN A 426 -35.34 0.23 -5.11
CA GLN A 426 -36.21 0.66 -6.20
C GLN A 426 -35.55 0.42 -7.56
N TYR A 427 -34.24 0.70 -7.69
CA TYR A 427 -33.47 0.47 -8.91
C TYR A 427 -33.28 -1.01 -9.22
N SER A 428 -33.01 -1.82 -8.21
CA SER A 428 -32.75 -3.26 -8.29
C SER A 428 -33.51 -3.99 -7.18
N PRO A 429 -34.77 -4.37 -7.41
CA PRO A 429 -35.66 -4.94 -6.38
C PRO A 429 -35.18 -6.26 -5.78
N GLN A 430 -34.28 -6.97 -6.47
CA GLN A 430 -33.68 -8.22 -6.00
C GLN A 430 -32.50 -7.98 -5.04
N SER A 431 -32.00 -6.74 -4.91
CA SER A 431 -30.86 -6.41 -4.07
C SER A 431 -31.26 -6.06 -2.64
N ASN A 432 -30.47 -6.52 -1.68
CA ASN A 432 -30.59 -6.18 -0.27
C ASN A 432 -29.24 -6.34 0.44
N PRO A 433 -29.07 -5.85 1.69
CA PRO A 433 -27.82 -5.96 2.42
C PRO A 433 -27.30 -7.39 2.60
N GLN A 434 -28.18 -8.39 2.66
CA GLN A 434 -27.84 -9.79 2.90
C GLN A 434 -27.28 -10.47 1.65
N ASN A 435 -27.81 -10.18 0.46
CA ASN A 435 -27.36 -10.78 -0.80
C ASN A 435 -26.33 -9.93 -1.57
N ALA A 436 -26.07 -8.70 -1.10
CA ALA A 436 -25.08 -7.79 -1.66
C ALA A 436 -24.19 -7.19 -0.55
N PRO A 437 -23.49 -8.01 0.27
CA PRO A 437 -22.73 -7.52 1.42
C PRO A 437 -21.59 -6.57 1.00
N TYR A 438 -20.97 -6.79 -0.15
CA TYR A 438 -19.94 -5.89 -0.66
C TYR A 438 -20.52 -4.50 -1.00
N LEU A 439 -21.70 -4.46 -1.61
CA LEU A 439 -22.41 -3.19 -1.89
C LEU A 439 -22.81 -2.49 -0.58
N ASP A 440 -23.25 -3.24 0.43
CA ASP A 440 -23.57 -2.68 1.74
C ASP A 440 -22.35 -2.02 2.42
N HIS A 441 -21.17 -2.64 2.31
CA HIS A 441 -19.93 -2.04 2.79
C HIS A 441 -19.58 -0.78 1.97
N MET A 442 -19.70 -0.82 0.65
CA MET A 442 -19.46 0.34 -0.21
C MET A 442 -20.37 1.53 0.14
N ILE A 443 -21.62 1.28 0.48
CA ILE A 443 -22.57 2.33 0.94
C ILE A 443 -22.02 2.99 2.21
N GLY A 444 -21.55 2.21 3.18
CA GLY A 444 -20.92 2.74 4.40
C GLY A 444 -19.71 3.62 4.11
N TYR A 445 -18.80 3.15 3.26
CA TYR A 445 -17.64 3.93 2.83
C TYR A 445 -18.03 5.22 2.10
N ALA A 446 -19.03 5.16 1.23
CA ALA A 446 -19.52 6.34 0.50
C ALA A 446 -20.11 7.39 1.45
N ILE A 447 -20.85 6.99 2.49
CA ILE A 447 -21.39 7.89 3.51
C ILE A 447 -20.25 8.54 4.32
N ASN A 448 -19.24 7.77 4.74
CA ASN A 448 -18.09 8.30 5.45
C ASN A 448 -17.35 9.34 4.60
N TYR A 449 -17.03 8.99 3.35
CA TYR A 449 -16.34 9.89 2.42
C TYR A 449 -17.17 11.16 2.14
N TYR A 450 -18.47 11.00 1.93
CA TYR A 450 -19.38 12.13 1.72
C TYR A 450 -19.36 13.09 2.92
N ASN A 451 -19.52 12.59 4.14
CA ASN A 451 -19.60 13.43 5.34
C ASN A 451 -18.30 14.21 5.58
N ASP A 452 -17.15 13.58 5.35
CA ASP A 452 -15.86 14.17 5.68
C ASP A 452 -15.32 15.11 4.60
N PHE A 453 -15.52 14.79 3.33
CA PHE A 453 -14.92 15.54 2.22
C PHE A 453 -15.94 16.28 1.34
N VAL A 454 -17.05 15.65 0.95
CA VAL A 454 -17.95 16.21 -0.04
C VAL A 454 -18.93 17.22 0.57
N LYS A 455 -19.54 16.87 1.69
CA LYS A 455 -20.58 17.70 2.35
C LYS A 455 -20.09 19.11 2.67
N LYS A 456 -18.85 19.25 3.10
CA LYS A 456 -18.23 20.51 3.52
C LYS A 456 -17.81 21.40 2.33
N THR A 457 -17.60 20.81 1.17
CA THR A 457 -17.07 21.51 -0.02
C THR A 457 -18.10 21.81 -1.06
N LYS A 458 -19.35 21.38 -0.88
CA LYS A 458 -20.46 21.61 -1.81
C LYS A 458 -20.69 23.09 -2.05
N LYS A 459 -20.73 23.46 -3.34
CA LYS A 459 -21.07 24.80 -3.80
C LYS A 459 -22.03 24.68 -4.97
N TYR A 460 -23.28 25.06 -4.75
CA TYR A 460 -24.28 25.06 -5.81
C TYR A 460 -24.14 26.31 -6.70
N MET A 461 -24.15 26.10 -8.01
CA MET A 461 -24.31 27.17 -8.97
C MET A 461 -25.79 27.57 -9.02
N ILE A 462 -26.04 28.88 -9.01
CA ILE A 462 -27.38 29.41 -9.21
C ILE A 462 -27.70 29.34 -10.71
N ALA A 463 -28.81 28.71 -11.06
CA ALA A 463 -29.26 28.56 -12.44
C ALA A 463 -29.66 29.93 -13.03
N ASN A 464 -29.01 30.35 -14.11
CA ASN A 464 -29.44 31.49 -14.93
C ASN A 464 -30.59 31.07 -15.89
N ASP A 465 -31.13 32.00 -16.68
CA ASP A 465 -32.25 31.72 -17.56
C ASP A 465 -31.95 30.64 -18.62
N ASN A 466 -30.72 30.58 -19.13
CA ASN A 466 -30.29 29.52 -20.05
C ASN A 466 -30.27 28.16 -19.34
N HIS A 467 -29.72 28.12 -18.15
CA HIS A 467 -29.70 26.90 -17.35
C HIS A 467 -31.13 26.41 -17.01
N LYS A 468 -32.01 27.33 -16.63
CA LYS A 468 -33.44 27.01 -16.37
C LYS A 468 -34.11 26.44 -17.60
N ASN A 469 -33.84 27.00 -18.79
CA ASN A 469 -34.35 26.47 -20.05
C ASN A 469 -33.87 25.04 -20.33
N LEU A 470 -32.56 24.79 -20.15
CA LEU A 470 -31.96 23.45 -20.31
C LEU A 470 -32.53 22.43 -19.32
N LEU A 471 -32.65 22.80 -18.06
CA LEU A 471 -33.24 21.96 -17.02
C LEU A 471 -34.72 21.64 -17.35
N ASN A 472 -35.48 22.61 -17.88
CA ASN A 472 -36.86 22.40 -18.34
C ASN A 472 -36.94 21.47 -19.56
N GLN A 473 -35.98 21.52 -20.48
CA GLN A 473 -35.91 20.57 -21.60
C GLN A 473 -35.64 19.15 -21.09
N ILE A 474 -34.67 18.98 -20.17
CA ILE A 474 -34.38 17.69 -19.52
C ILE A 474 -35.62 17.19 -18.77
N LYS A 475 -36.29 18.04 -18.00
CA LYS A 475 -37.52 17.69 -17.30
C LYS A 475 -38.64 17.24 -18.27
N LYS A 476 -38.89 17.95 -19.36
CA LYS A 476 -39.88 17.56 -20.38
C LYS A 476 -39.53 16.22 -20.98
N MET A 477 -38.28 16.00 -21.32
CA MET A 477 -37.77 14.73 -21.85
C MET A 477 -38.06 13.59 -20.87
N LEU A 478 -37.77 13.75 -19.59
CA LEU A 478 -38.02 12.75 -18.55
C LEU A 478 -39.52 12.46 -18.36
N ILE A 479 -40.40 13.49 -18.40
CA ILE A 479 -41.85 13.32 -18.28
C ILE A 479 -42.44 12.53 -19.45
N THR A 480 -41.89 12.71 -20.65
CA THR A 480 -42.40 12.05 -21.88
C THR A 480 -41.72 10.71 -22.16
N SER A 481 -40.68 10.34 -21.41
CA SER A 481 -39.98 9.08 -21.56
C SER A 481 -40.80 7.89 -21.06
N SER A 482 -40.57 6.72 -21.68
CA SER A 482 -41.11 5.46 -21.16
C SER A 482 -40.57 5.18 -19.75
N PRO A 483 -41.35 4.60 -18.84
CA PRO A 483 -40.87 4.14 -17.54
C PRO A 483 -39.66 3.18 -17.64
N ASP A 484 -39.60 2.41 -18.74
CA ASP A 484 -38.54 1.42 -19.00
C ASP A 484 -37.32 2.00 -19.76
N ILE A 485 -37.28 3.32 -20.02
CA ILE A 485 -36.14 3.95 -20.70
C ILE A 485 -34.82 3.57 -20.06
N SER A 486 -33.83 3.18 -20.87
CA SER A 486 -32.49 2.79 -20.37
C SER A 486 -31.66 4.01 -19.92
N ALA A 487 -30.69 3.77 -19.03
CA ALA A 487 -29.74 4.79 -18.62
C ALA A 487 -28.94 5.36 -19.79
N GLU A 488 -28.67 4.55 -20.81
CA GLU A 488 -27.95 4.95 -22.01
C GLU A 488 -28.79 5.87 -22.89
N GLU A 489 -30.09 5.55 -23.08
CA GLU A 489 -31.02 6.40 -23.83
C GLU A 489 -31.22 7.75 -23.17
N ILE A 490 -31.39 7.79 -21.83
CA ILE A 490 -31.45 9.05 -21.06
C ILE A 490 -30.16 9.86 -21.28
N GLN A 491 -29.02 9.21 -21.17
CA GLN A 491 -27.72 9.88 -21.37
C GLN A 491 -27.61 10.48 -22.77
N ASN A 492 -27.96 9.72 -23.81
CA ASN A 492 -27.90 10.17 -25.21
C ASN A 492 -28.87 11.34 -25.48
N GLN A 493 -30.08 11.32 -24.91
CA GLN A 493 -31.03 12.44 -25.04
C GLN A 493 -30.52 13.70 -24.36
N ILE A 494 -29.87 13.57 -23.19
CA ILE A 494 -29.21 14.71 -22.50
C ILE A 494 -28.03 15.25 -23.32
N TYR A 495 -27.22 14.37 -23.95
CA TYR A 495 -26.19 14.79 -24.89
C TYR A 495 -26.73 15.61 -26.04
N THR A 496 -27.87 15.17 -26.63
CA THR A 496 -28.52 15.89 -27.72
C THR A 496 -28.98 17.29 -27.26
N ILE A 497 -29.59 17.39 -26.08
CA ILE A 497 -29.98 18.69 -25.49
C ILE A 497 -28.77 19.63 -25.35
N GLY A 498 -27.64 19.13 -24.90
CA GLY A 498 -26.42 19.92 -24.77
C GLY A 498 -25.86 20.39 -26.13
N MET A 499 -25.88 19.53 -27.14
CA MET A 499 -25.46 19.87 -28.51
C MET A 499 -26.38 20.92 -29.14
N ASP A 500 -27.70 20.72 -29.03
CA ASP A 500 -28.70 21.64 -29.58
C ASP A 500 -28.65 23.02 -28.89
N ALA A 501 -28.16 23.08 -27.66
CA ALA A 501 -27.94 24.32 -26.94
C ALA A 501 -26.65 25.06 -27.35
N GLY A 502 -25.88 24.50 -28.27
CA GLY A 502 -24.69 25.16 -28.82
C GLY A 502 -23.41 25.01 -27.98
N TYR A 503 -23.34 24.06 -27.05
CA TYR A 503 -22.10 23.79 -26.33
C TYR A 503 -21.06 23.16 -27.27
N GLU A 504 -19.97 23.87 -27.51
CA GLU A 504 -18.83 23.36 -28.29
C GLU A 504 -18.12 22.20 -27.55
N ASN A 505 -18.09 22.27 -26.20
CA ASN A 505 -17.54 21.26 -25.33
C ASN A 505 -18.61 20.76 -24.34
N LEU A 506 -19.10 19.57 -24.56
CA LEU A 506 -20.08 18.96 -23.67
C LEU A 506 -19.61 18.72 -22.24
N ARG A 507 -18.28 18.76 -21.99
CA ARG A 507 -17.77 18.71 -20.60
C ARG A 507 -18.22 19.93 -19.80
N ASP A 508 -18.27 21.11 -20.42
CA ASP A 508 -18.70 22.34 -19.75
C ASP A 508 -20.21 22.27 -19.45
N PHE A 509 -21.02 21.78 -20.39
CA PHE A 509 -22.44 21.51 -20.17
C PHE A 509 -22.69 20.58 -18.98
N PHE A 510 -22.01 19.41 -18.92
CA PHE A 510 -22.18 18.49 -17.79
C PHE A 510 -21.64 19.06 -16.48
N LYS A 511 -20.54 19.80 -16.52
CA LYS A 511 -20.01 20.49 -15.34
C LYS A 511 -21.05 21.44 -14.75
N GLU A 512 -21.65 22.30 -15.56
CA GLU A 512 -22.68 23.24 -15.12
C GLU A 512 -23.91 22.51 -14.54
N LEU A 513 -24.38 21.45 -15.20
CA LEU A 513 -25.47 20.62 -14.67
C LEU A 513 -25.13 20.01 -13.31
N TYR A 514 -23.90 19.49 -13.13
CA TYR A 514 -23.48 18.94 -11.85
C TYR A 514 -23.36 20.01 -10.77
N GLU A 515 -22.80 21.17 -11.09
CA GLU A 515 -22.71 22.29 -10.15
C GLU A 515 -24.09 22.78 -9.70
N ILE A 516 -25.09 22.79 -10.60
CA ILE A 516 -26.46 23.18 -10.27
C ILE A 516 -27.17 22.09 -9.46
N LEU A 517 -27.14 20.84 -9.95
CA LEU A 517 -27.92 19.75 -9.35
C LEU A 517 -27.27 19.12 -8.13
N LEU A 518 -25.94 18.95 -8.16
CA LEU A 518 -25.20 18.20 -7.16
C LEU A 518 -24.29 19.06 -6.27
N GLY A 519 -24.01 20.30 -6.68
CA GLY A 519 -23.07 21.19 -5.98
C GLY A 519 -21.61 20.79 -6.14
N SER A 520 -21.27 20.10 -7.23
CA SER A 520 -19.92 19.61 -7.54
C SER A 520 -19.62 19.80 -9.02
N PRO A 521 -18.38 20.16 -9.44
CA PRO A 521 -18.02 20.31 -10.85
C PRO A 521 -17.91 18.98 -11.61
N GLN A 522 -18.01 17.85 -10.90
CA GLN A 522 -17.93 16.51 -11.47
C GLN A 522 -19.05 15.62 -10.93
N GLY A 523 -19.48 14.65 -11.74
CA GLY A 523 -20.54 13.72 -11.38
C GLY A 523 -20.48 12.43 -12.22
N PRO A 524 -21.37 11.44 -11.93
CA PRO A 524 -21.47 10.19 -12.68
C PRO A 524 -22.10 10.44 -14.06
N ARG A 525 -22.17 9.38 -14.87
CA ARG A 525 -23.05 9.41 -16.04
C ARG A 525 -24.47 9.77 -15.59
N LEU A 526 -25.01 10.90 -16.09
CA LEU A 526 -26.26 11.46 -15.61
C LEU A 526 -27.43 10.51 -15.84
N GLY A 527 -27.44 9.77 -16.95
CA GLY A 527 -28.43 8.74 -17.23
C GLY A 527 -28.44 7.62 -16.16
N SER A 528 -27.30 7.12 -15.74
CA SER A 528 -27.18 6.12 -14.66
C SER A 528 -27.63 6.68 -13.32
N PHE A 529 -27.28 7.95 -13.04
CA PHE A 529 -27.72 8.64 -11.83
C PHE A 529 -29.25 8.78 -11.79
N ILE A 530 -29.88 9.26 -12.89
CA ILE A 530 -31.33 9.44 -12.98
C ILE A 530 -32.08 8.11 -12.80
N LYS A 531 -31.56 7.02 -13.37
CA LYS A 531 -32.19 5.69 -13.18
C LYS A 531 -32.09 5.22 -11.74
N LEU A 532 -31.00 5.46 -11.05
CA LEU A 532 -30.81 5.07 -9.66
C LEU A 532 -31.61 5.98 -8.70
N TYR A 533 -31.51 7.28 -8.88
CA TYR A 533 -32.22 8.27 -8.04
C TYR A 533 -33.73 8.26 -8.26
N GLY A 534 -34.17 7.87 -9.46
CA GLY A 534 -35.56 7.85 -9.90
C GLY A 534 -35.90 9.07 -10.74
N ILE A 535 -36.72 8.82 -11.79
CA ILE A 535 -37.15 9.89 -12.72
C ILE A 535 -37.96 10.94 -11.98
N GLU A 536 -38.92 10.53 -11.16
CA GLU A 536 -39.78 11.45 -10.40
C GLU A 536 -38.97 12.30 -9.41
N GLU A 537 -38.05 11.69 -8.69
CA GLU A 537 -37.19 12.40 -7.74
C GLU A 537 -36.23 13.36 -8.46
N THR A 538 -35.76 13.00 -9.65
CA THR A 538 -34.96 13.90 -10.50
C THR A 538 -35.78 15.11 -10.96
N ILE A 539 -37.02 14.91 -11.34
CA ILE A 539 -37.93 16.02 -11.71
C ILE A 539 -38.12 16.98 -10.52
N LYS A 540 -38.36 16.45 -9.32
CA LYS A 540 -38.46 17.27 -8.09
C LYS A 540 -37.17 18.03 -7.82
N LEU A 541 -35.98 17.38 -8.00
CA LEU A 541 -34.69 18.01 -7.84
C LEU A 541 -34.51 19.18 -8.82
N ILE A 542 -34.86 18.97 -10.10
CA ILE A 542 -34.82 20.02 -11.13
C ILE A 542 -35.73 21.19 -10.73
N ASP A 543 -36.96 20.93 -10.27
CA ASP A 543 -37.87 21.97 -9.84
C ASP A 543 -37.31 22.80 -8.67
N CYS A 544 -36.71 22.14 -7.68
CA CYS A 544 -36.05 22.81 -6.55
C CYS A 544 -34.88 23.70 -6.97
N LYS A 545 -34.18 23.35 -8.05
CA LYS A 545 -32.98 24.08 -8.50
C LYS A 545 -33.28 25.11 -9.61
N SER A 546 -34.49 25.10 -10.16
CA SER A 546 -34.97 26.05 -11.18
C SER A 546 -35.63 27.30 -10.59
N ILE A 547 -35.80 27.35 -9.27
CA ILE A 547 -36.33 28.53 -8.55
C ILE A 547 -35.20 29.55 -8.44
#